data_26f69bc5588c8e19ff3332cc867d8684
#
_entry.id   26f69bc5588c8e19ff3332cc867d8684
#
_cell.length_a   1.000
_cell.length_b   1.000
_cell.length_c   1.000
_cell.angle_alpha   90.00
_cell.angle_beta   90.00
_cell.angle_gamma   90.00
#
_symmetry.space_group_name_H-M   'P 1'
#
loop_
_entity.id
_entity.type
_entity.pdbx_description
1 polymer ?
#
loop_
_entity_poly.entity_id
_entity_poly.type
_entity_poly.pdbx_seq_one_letter_code
_entity_poly.pdbx_strand_id
1 'polypeptide(L)'
;MNFKKIFILFISIFFGGFFGNLFTSCFNNSKSSNSSSKIRNKEKTRVVSSVESIQDSILVSGMVLIPSGTFEMGAENSKGFADEFPKHKVKINSFWMDINEVTNAQFKKFVDETGYITTAEKEIDWNEMKKNLPPRTPKPPDSLLAPSSLLFYYTSTPIELNDYSKWWKFTKGVNWKTPWGPGSTIEGKDNFPVVHISWYDAQEYCKWAGKRLPTEAEWEYASRGGLEHSIYSWGNSPLNKISSKANTWNGLFPNKNSMEDNFEFLAPVKNFPPNGYGLYDISGNVWEWCSDWYDYNYYKLFENQLADNPTGPIKSFDPNEPYLAKKVMRGGSFLCHESYCSGYRNSMRMKTTPDTSSIHAGFRTVVDAM
;
A
#
# COMPACT_ATOMS: atom_id res chain seq x y z
N MET A 1 -33.13 4.80 -11.21
CA MET A 1 -31.78 4.29 -10.89
C MET A 1 -30.86 5.50 -10.90
N ASN A 2 -30.33 5.87 -9.74
CA ASN A 2 -29.67 7.17 -9.56
C ASN A 2 -28.29 7.15 -10.25
N PHE A 3 -28.03 8.09 -11.14
CA PHE A 3 -26.73 8.28 -11.84
C PHE A 3 -25.52 8.28 -10.91
N LYS A 4 -25.69 8.68 -9.65
CA LYS A 4 -24.64 8.66 -8.61
C LYS A 4 -24.15 7.24 -8.25
N LYS A 5 -25.00 6.19 -8.35
CA LYS A 5 -24.58 4.80 -8.09
C LYS A 5 -23.78 4.18 -9.24
N ILE A 6 -23.99 4.67 -10.45
CA ILE A 6 -23.23 4.23 -11.63
C ILE A 6 -21.79 4.73 -11.56
N PHE A 7 -21.58 5.93 -11.00
CA PHE A 7 -20.24 6.53 -10.89
C PHE A 7 -19.29 5.78 -9.93
N ILE A 8 -19.85 5.15 -8.89
CA ILE A 8 -19.07 4.32 -7.96
C ILE A 8 -18.67 2.98 -8.61
N LEU A 9 -19.48 2.46 -9.52
CA LEU A 9 -19.22 1.21 -10.26
C LEU A 9 -18.09 1.35 -11.31
N PHE A 10 -17.76 2.59 -11.71
CA PHE A 10 -16.76 2.88 -12.75
C PHE A 10 -15.28 2.73 -12.29
N ILE A 11 -15.02 2.55 -10.99
CA ILE A 11 -13.66 2.58 -10.45
C ILE A 11 -12.98 1.21 -10.45
N SER A 12 -13.71 0.15 -10.77
CA SER A 12 -13.38 -1.20 -10.30
C SER A 12 -12.86 -2.18 -11.33
N ILE A 13 -12.46 -1.77 -12.54
CA ILE A 13 -12.17 -2.76 -13.56
C ILE A 13 -11.07 -2.33 -14.52
N PHE A 14 -9.83 -2.80 -14.25
CA PHE A 14 -8.83 -2.98 -15.31
C PHE A 14 -7.75 -4.02 -14.95
N PHE A 15 -7.50 -4.90 -15.91
CA PHE A 15 -6.39 -5.85 -16.14
C PHE A 15 -6.42 -7.22 -15.44
N GLY A 16 -6.92 -8.20 -16.18
CA GLY A 16 -6.43 -9.56 -16.17
C GLY A 16 -5.89 -9.91 -17.55
N GLY A 17 -4.61 -9.89 -17.73
CA GLY A 17 -3.91 -10.32 -18.95
C GLY A 17 -2.96 -11.47 -18.64
N PHE A 18 -3.35 -12.68 -19.05
CA PHE A 18 -2.54 -13.89 -19.02
C PHE A 18 -1.42 -13.82 -20.06
N PHE A 19 -0.17 -14.09 -19.67
CA PHE A 19 0.84 -14.66 -20.54
C PHE A 19 1.57 -15.79 -19.84
N GLY A 20 1.21 -17.00 -20.22
CA GLY A 20 2.00 -18.19 -19.93
C GLY A 20 3.07 -18.38 -21.00
N ASN A 21 4.28 -18.65 -20.59
CA ASN A 21 5.28 -19.28 -21.46
C ASN A 21 6.01 -20.38 -20.70
N LEU A 22 5.75 -21.60 -21.16
CA LEU A 22 6.52 -22.79 -20.83
C LEU A 22 7.90 -22.72 -21.48
N PHE A 23 8.95 -22.95 -20.71
CA PHE A 23 10.22 -23.40 -21.25
C PHE A 23 10.65 -24.71 -20.58
N THR A 24 10.69 -25.74 -21.40
CA THR A 24 11.25 -27.07 -21.13
C THR A 24 12.75 -27.02 -21.29
N SER A 25 13.52 -27.46 -20.29
CA SER A 25 14.96 -27.66 -20.41
C SER A 25 15.29 -29.13 -20.54
N CYS A 26 16.04 -29.47 -21.59
CA CYS A 26 16.64 -30.76 -21.75
C CYS A 26 18.01 -30.83 -21.07
N PHE A 27 18.22 -31.91 -20.32
CA PHE A 27 19.53 -32.32 -19.79
C PHE A 27 20.39 -32.93 -20.87
N ASN A 28 21.67 -32.62 -20.86
CA ASN A 28 22.70 -33.52 -21.39
C ASN A 28 23.95 -33.53 -20.51
N ASN A 29 24.32 -34.74 -20.10
CA ASN A 29 25.50 -35.08 -19.32
C ASN A 29 26.72 -35.28 -20.26
N SER A 30 27.86 -34.71 -19.90
CA SER A 30 29.15 -35.32 -20.31
C SER A 30 30.22 -35.06 -19.22
N LYS A 31 30.81 -36.13 -18.73
CA LYS A 31 31.96 -36.18 -17.81
C LYS A 31 33.26 -35.97 -18.58
N SER A 32 34.17 -35.15 -18.09
CA SER A 32 35.60 -35.29 -18.31
C SER A 32 36.41 -34.59 -17.19
N SER A 33 37.45 -35.30 -16.75
CA SER A 33 38.36 -35.05 -15.65
C SER A 33 39.39 -33.94 -15.92
N ASN A 34 39.81 -33.13 -14.93
CA ASN A 34 41.20 -33.05 -14.50
C ASN A 34 41.53 -31.92 -13.50
N SER A 35 42.54 -32.13 -12.75
CA SER A 35 43.01 -31.64 -11.49
C SER A 35 43.78 -30.30 -11.48
N SER A 36 43.34 -29.27 -12.20
CA SER A 36 43.88 -27.90 -12.03
C SER A 36 42.86 -26.85 -11.56
N SER A 37 41.71 -27.32 -11.07
CA SER A 37 40.52 -26.47 -10.80
C SER A 37 40.38 -25.93 -9.37
N LYS A 38 41.18 -26.37 -8.39
CA LYS A 38 40.94 -26.03 -6.98
C LYS A 38 41.25 -24.59 -6.60
N ILE A 39 42.26 -23.97 -7.22
CA ILE A 39 42.62 -22.58 -6.90
C ILE A 39 41.70 -21.60 -7.63
N ARG A 40 41.40 -21.85 -8.89
CA ARG A 40 40.51 -21.01 -9.72
C ARG A 40 39.04 -21.05 -9.26
N ASN A 41 38.59 -22.20 -8.72
CA ASN A 41 37.24 -22.32 -8.14
C ASN A 41 37.12 -21.58 -6.79
N LYS A 42 38.19 -21.52 -5.97
CA LYS A 42 38.15 -20.76 -4.71
C LYS A 42 38.09 -19.25 -4.92
N GLU A 43 38.80 -18.72 -5.93
CA GLU A 43 38.69 -17.30 -6.30
C GLU A 43 37.34 -16.97 -6.94
N LYS A 44 36.87 -17.80 -7.86
CA LYS A 44 35.56 -17.63 -8.50
C LYS A 44 34.40 -17.69 -7.48
N THR A 45 34.45 -18.64 -6.55
CA THR A 45 33.47 -18.77 -5.47
C THR A 45 33.54 -17.58 -4.50
N ARG A 46 34.75 -17.05 -4.24
CA ARG A 46 34.94 -15.89 -3.36
C ARG A 46 34.47 -14.58 -4.01
N VAL A 47 34.66 -14.42 -5.32
CA VAL A 47 34.16 -13.27 -6.09
C VAL A 47 32.65 -13.34 -6.25
N VAL A 48 32.06 -14.52 -6.53
CA VAL A 48 30.61 -14.71 -6.61
C VAL A 48 29.97 -14.44 -5.25
N SER A 49 30.50 -14.99 -4.16
CA SER A 49 29.97 -14.72 -2.81
C SER A 49 30.10 -13.25 -2.37
N SER A 50 31.13 -12.54 -2.81
CA SER A 50 31.30 -11.10 -2.53
C SER A 50 30.34 -10.25 -3.38
N VAL A 51 30.06 -10.61 -4.61
CA VAL A 51 29.10 -9.90 -5.47
C VAL A 51 27.68 -10.13 -4.97
N GLU A 52 27.31 -11.36 -4.61
CA GLU A 52 26.02 -11.67 -3.99
C GLU A 52 25.83 -10.88 -2.68
N SER A 53 26.80 -10.88 -1.77
CA SER A 53 26.71 -10.13 -0.50
C SER A 53 26.63 -8.61 -0.70
N ILE A 54 27.25 -8.05 -1.74
CA ILE A 54 27.13 -6.63 -2.10
C ILE A 54 25.74 -6.35 -2.66
N GLN A 55 25.23 -7.23 -3.53
CA GLN A 55 23.91 -7.08 -4.12
C GLN A 55 22.80 -7.17 -3.06
N ASP A 56 22.93 -8.09 -2.11
CA ASP A 56 22.03 -8.21 -0.97
C ASP A 56 22.09 -6.98 -0.07
N SER A 57 23.27 -6.43 0.20
CA SER A 57 23.44 -5.22 1.01
C SER A 57 22.83 -3.98 0.34
N ILE A 58 22.87 -3.89 -0.99
CA ILE A 58 22.22 -2.81 -1.75
C ILE A 58 20.70 -2.97 -1.73
N LEU A 59 20.20 -4.20 -1.87
CA LEU A 59 18.77 -4.50 -1.88
C LEU A 59 18.07 -4.07 -0.58
N VAL A 60 18.72 -4.26 0.57
CA VAL A 60 18.17 -3.90 1.90
C VAL A 60 18.61 -2.51 2.39
N SER A 61 19.29 -1.72 1.56
CA SER A 61 19.66 -0.34 1.93
C SER A 61 18.40 0.51 2.19
N GLY A 62 18.36 1.17 3.35
CA GLY A 62 17.20 1.94 3.78
C GLY A 62 16.05 1.09 4.35
N MET A 63 16.32 -0.18 4.65
CA MET A 63 15.38 -1.11 5.29
C MET A 63 15.83 -1.45 6.72
N VAL A 64 14.91 -1.96 7.51
CA VAL A 64 15.16 -2.51 8.85
C VAL A 64 14.71 -3.95 8.89
N LEU A 65 15.48 -4.81 9.58
CA LEU A 65 15.10 -6.19 9.82
C LEU A 65 13.98 -6.26 10.87
N ILE A 66 12.82 -6.76 10.47
CA ILE A 66 11.72 -7.09 11.37
C ILE A 66 11.95 -8.53 11.86
N PRO A 67 12.11 -8.76 13.18
CA PRO A 67 12.39 -10.10 13.69
C PRO A 67 11.19 -11.04 13.50
N SER A 68 11.45 -12.33 13.38
CA SER A 68 10.37 -13.32 13.42
C SER A 68 9.68 -13.32 14.78
N GLY A 69 8.38 -13.62 14.81
CA GLY A 69 7.64 -13.67 16.06
C GLY A 69 6.20 -14.10 15.90
N THR A 70 5.49 -14.13 17.01
CA THR A 70 4.05 -14.41 17.06
C THR A 70 3.35 -13.25 17.75
N PHE A 71 2.25 -12.79 17.19
CA PHE A 71 1.46 -11.69 17.74
C PHE A 71 -0.03 -11.95 17.63
N GLU A 72 -0.84 -11.14 18.25
CA GLU A 72 -2.28 -11.13 18.09
C GLU A 72 -2.70 -10.04 17.10
N MET A 73 -3.15 -10.47 15.91
CA MET A 73 -3.65 -9.62 14.84
C MET A 73 -5.11 -9.27 15.05
N GLY A 74 -5.48 -8.01 14.81
CA GLY A 74 -6.86 -7.55 14.94
C GLY A 74 -7.04 -6.50 16.04
N ALA A 75 -8.30 -6.07 16.25
CA ALA A 75 -8.62 -4.95 17.13
C ALA A 75 -8.49 -5.30 18.63
N GLU A 76 -7.93 -4.34 19.39
CA GLU A 76 -7.73 -4.47 20.84
C GLU A 76 -9.00 -4.21 21.67
N ASN A 77 -9.97 -3.49 21.09
CA ASN A 77 -11.18 -3.06 21.80
C ASN A 77 -12.36 -2.82 20.86
N SER A 78 -13.51 -2.46 21.44
CA SER A 78 -14.76 -2.19 20.71
C SER A 78 -14.74 -1.02 19.72
N LYS A 79 -13.64 -0.29 19.60
CA LYS A 79 -13.47 0.73 18.55
C LYS A 79 -13.07 0.14 17.20
N GLY A 80 -12.71 -1.15 17.13
CA GLY A 80 -12.46 -1.86 15.88
C GLY A 80 -13.74 -2.03 15.06
N PHE A 81 -13.60 -2.02 13.73
CA PHE A 81 -14.69 -2.40 12.84
C PHE A 81 -14.88 -3.93 12.84
N ALA A 82 -16.04 -4.40 12.38
CA ALA A 82 -16.39 -5.81 12.44
C ALA A 82 -15.43 -6.74 11.64
N ASP A 83 -14.77 -6.21 10.62
CA ASP A 83 -13.77 -6.91 9.81
C ASP A 83 -12.35 -6.97 10.44
N GLU A 84 -12.16 -6.30 11.59
CA GLU A 84 -10.96 -6.38 12.41
C GLU A 84 -11.05 -7.52 13.46
N PHE A 85 -12.13 -8.29 13.47
CA PHE A 85 -12.41 -9.38 14.41
C PHE A 85 -12.69 -10.72 13.70
N PRO A 86 -12.46 -11.85 14.40
CA PRO A 86 -11.89 -11.98 15.74
C PRO A 86 -10.38 -11.68 15.75
N LYS A 87 -9.90 -11.22 16.90
CA LYS A 87 -8.47 -11.17 17.18
C LYS A 87 -7.92 -12.60 17.20
N HIS A 88 -6.79 -12.84 16.54
CA HIS A 88 -6.25 -14.18 16.36
C HIS A 88 -4.72 -14.18 16.34
N LYS A 89 -4.13 -15.33 16.63
CA LYS A 89 -2.67 -15.50 16.67
C LYS A 89 -2.11 -15.67 15.26
N VAL A 90 -1.06 -14.90 14.98
CA VAL A 90 -0.32 -14.95 13.72
C VAL A 90 1.16 -15.11 14.01
N LYS A 91 1.82 -16.03 13.30
CA LYS A 91 3.27 -16.17 13.29
C LYS A 91 3.83 -15.57 12.01
N ILE A 92 4.87 -14.78 12.13
CA ILE A 92 5.57 -14.11 11.02
C ILE A 92 7.04 -14.51 11.05
N ASN A 93 7.59 -14.85 9.90
CA ASN A 93 9.02 -15.01 9.70
C ASN A 93 9.70 -13.65 9.68
N SER A 94 11.02 -13.60 9.87
CA SER A 94 11.79 -12.35 9.69
C SER A 94 11.78 -11.88 8.25
N PHE A 95 11.73 -10.57 8.06
CA PHE A 95 11.79 -9.92 6.77
C PHE A 95 12.38 -8.52 6.90
N TRP A 96 12.90 -7.97 5.81
CA TRP A 96 13.33 -6.58 5.75
C TRP A 96 12.17 -5.70 5.28
N MET A 97 12.00 -4.53 5.89
CA MET A 97 10.97 -3.56 5.52
C MET A 97 11.59 -2.17 5.35
N ASP A 98 11.17 -1.44 4.31
CA ASP A 98 11.56 -0.04 4.15
C ASP A 98 11.20 0.76 5.40
N ILE A 99 12.14 1.59 5.87
CA ILE A 99 11.94 2.35 7.12
C ILE A 99 10.88 3.44 7.00
N ASN A 100 10.52 3.84 5.79
CA ASN A 100 9.45 4.81 5.46
C ASN A 100 8.78 4.43 4.14
N GLU A 101 7.73 5.15 3.75
CA GLU A 101 7.06 5.00 2.45
C GLU A 101 8.03 5.27 1.30
N VAL A 102 7.77 4.68 0.12
CA VAL A 102 8.50 4.99 -1.11
C VAL A 102 8.32 6.47 -1.45
N THR A 103 9.44 7.16 -1.66
CA THR A 103 9.46 8.60 -1.90
C THR A 103 9.32 8.96 -3.38
N ASN A 104 9.00 10.24 -3.66
CA ASN A 104 8.98 10.78 -5.01
C ASN A 104 10.30 10.58 -5.76
N ALA A 105 11.45 10.77 -5.07
CA ALA A 105 12.76 10.53 -5.67
C ALA A 105 12.97 9.07 -6.08
N GLN A 106 12.58 8.12 -5.22
CA GLN A 106 12.70 6.69 -5.50
C GLN A 106 11.78 6.26 -6.65
N PHE A 107 10.51 6.71 -6.63
CA PHE A 107 9.57 6.40 -7.68
C PHE A 107 9.93 7.06 -9.01
N LYS A 108 10.45 8.30 -8.97
CA LYS A 108 10.98 8.99 -10.16
C LYS A 108 12.11 8.19 -10.80
N LYS A 109 13.05 7.67 -10.01
CA LYS A 109 14.13 6.81 -10.51
C LYS A 109 13.59 5.59 -11.25
N PHE A 110 12.59 4.89 -10.69
CA PHE A 110 11.91 3.78 -11.35
C PHE A 110 11.32 4.19 -12.71
N VAL A 111 10.59 5.30 -12.75
CA VAL A 111 9.97 5.79 -13.98
C VAL A 111 11.02 6.22 -15.00
N ASP A 112 12.08 6.92 -14.58
CA ASP A 112 13.16 7.36 -15.47
C ASP A 112 13.90 6.16 -16.12
N GLU A 113 14.10 5.07 -15.36
CA GLU A 113 14.80 3.88 -15.85
C GLU A 113 13.94 2.94 -16.71
N THR A 114 12.62 2.94 -16.50
CA THR A 114 11.71 1.98 -17.15
C THR A 114 10.77 2.58 -18.19
N GLY A 115 10.57 3.90 -18.15
CA GLY A 115 9.53 4.57 -18.94
C GLY A 115 8.10 4.22 -18.48
N TYR A 116 7.92 3.73 -17.26
CA TYR A 116 6.62 3.28 -16.75
C TYR A 116 5.58 4.42 -16.74
N ILE A 117 4.37 4.09 -17.19
CA ILE A 117 3.21 4.99 -17.16
C ILE A 117 2.24 4.45 -16.12
N THR A 118 1.91 5.27 -15.10
CA THR A 118 1.03 4.86 -14.01
C THR A 118 -0.43 4.74 -14.44
N THR A 119 -1.23 4.04 -13.63
CA THR A 119 -2.68 3.88 -13.85
C THR A 119 -3.36 5.25 -14.00
N ALA A 120 -2.99 6.23 -13.18
CA ALA A 120 -3.53 7.60 -13.22
C ALA A 120 -3.17 8.37 -14.50
N GLU A 121 -2.13 7.97 -15.22
CA GLU A 121 -1.66 8.59 -16.48
C GLU A 121 -2.26 7.94 -17.74
N LYS A 122 -2.95 6.77 -17.59
CA LYS A 122 -3.55 6.04 -18.71
C LYS A 122 -4.99 6.45 -18.95
N GLU A 123 -5.38 6.50 -20.23
CA GLU A 123 -6.81 6.56 -20.58
C GLU A 123 -7.51 5.25 -20.21
N ILE A 124 -8.76 5.37 -19.80
CA ILE A 124 -9.59 4.20 -19.45
C ILE A 124 -10.14 3.60 -20.75
N ASP A 125 -9.75 2.37 -21.07
CA ASP A 125 -10.33 1.61 -22.18
C ASP A 125 -11.75 1.17 -21.84
N TRP A 126 -12.74 1.83 -22.44
CA TRP A 126 -14.13 1.49 -22.26
C TRP A 126 -14.46 0.05 -22.70
N ASN A 127 -13.78 -0.49 -23.72
CA ASN A 127 -14.08 -1.84 -24.23
C ASN A 127 -13.63 -2.91 -23.23
N GLU A 128 -12.57 -2.67 -22.49
CA GLU A 128 -12.15 -3.53 -21.38
C GLU A 128 -13.07 -3.32 -20.16
N MET A 129 -13.31 -2.07 -19.77
CA MET A 129 -14.14 -1.72 -18.62
C MET A 129 -15.55 -2.33 -18.71
N LYS A 130 -16.19 -2.24 -19.86
CA LYS A 130 -17.58 -2.72 -20.04
C LYS A 130 -17.75 -4.25 -19.89
N LYS A 131 -16.67 -5.05 -20.04
CA LYS A 131 -16.73 -6.51 -19.87
C LYS A 131 -17.17 -6.94 -18.48
N ASN A 132 -16.91 -6.09 -17.51
CA ASN A 132 -17.15 -6.35 -16.08
C ASN A 132 -18.32 -5.50 -15.52
N LEU A 133 -19.02 -4.76 -16.38
CA LEU A 133 -20.21 -3.99 -16.01
C LEU A 133 -21.50 -4.76 -16.34
N PRO A 134 -22.61 -4.41 -15.69
CA PRO A 134 -23.90 -4.96 -16.04
C PRO A 134 -24.19 -4.82 -17.55
N PRO A 135 -24.79 -5.83 -18.20
CA PRO A 135 -25.16 -5.75 -19.60
C PRO A 135 -25.95 -4.47 -19.91
N ARG A 136 -25.64 -3.83 -21.04
CA ARG A 136 -26.27 -2.56 -21.49
C ARG A 136 -25.90 -1.33 -20.65
N THR A 137 -24.86 -1.36 -19.83
CA THR A 137 -24.32 -0.14 -19.20
C THR A 137 -23.90 0.86 -20.29
N PRO A 138 -24.44 2.09 -20.33
CA PRO A 138 -24.09 3.07 -21.35
C PRO A 138 -22.65 3.55 -21.16
N LYS A 139 -21.96 3.84 -22.28
CA LYS A 139 -20.64 4.49 -22.24
C LYS A 139 -20.78 5.86 -21.56
N PRO A 140 -19.93 6.17 -20.57
CA PRO A 140 -19.90 7.51 -20.00
C PRO A 140 -19.32 8.51 -21.00
N PRO A 141 -19.48 9.83 -20.76
CA PRO A 141 -18.77 10.84 -21.51
C PRO A 141 -17.24 10.58 -21.50
N ASP A 142 -16.56 10.84 -22.62
CA ASP A 142 -15.11 10.61 -22.75
C ASP A 142 -14.29 11.39 -21.72
N SER A 143 -14.80 12.53 -21.24
CA SER A 143 -14.17 13.27 -20.15
C SER A 143 -14.02 12.49 -18.84
N LEU A 144 -14.86 11.47 -18.63
CA LEU A 144 -14.77 10.57 -17.47
C LEU A 144 -13.84 9.37 -17.71
N LEU A 145 -13.42 9.14 -18.94
CA LEU A 145 -12.45 8.11 -19.33
C LEU A 145 -11.02 8.68 -19.46
N ALA A 146 -10.87 9.99 -19.32
CA ALA A 146 -9.57 10.64 -19.37
C ALA A 146 -8.69 10.25 -18.16
N PRO A 147 -7.35 10.26 -18.32
CA PRO A 147 -6.40 10.05 -17.22
C PRO A 147 -6.74 10.93 -16.02
N SER A 148 -6.93 10.31 -14.86
CA SER A 148 -7.42 10.98 -13.66
C SER A 148 -7.12 10.17 -12.38
N SER A 149 -7.17 10.84 -11.24
CA SER A 149 -7.05 10.21 -9.93
C SER A 149 -7.94 10.90 -8.91
N LEU A 150 -8.20 10.24 -7.79
CA LEU A 150 -9.00 10.79 -6.69
C LEU A 150 -8.23 11.87 -5.95
N LEU A 151 -8.80 13.07 -5.95
CA LEU A 151 -8.28 14.24 -5.25
C LEU A 151 -9.26 14.67 -4.17
N PHE A 152 -8.71 15.03 -2.99
CA PHE A 152 -9.47 15.59 -1.88
C PHE A 152 -9.72 17.08 -2.08
N TYR A 153 -10.92 17.52 -1.71
CA TYR A 153 -11.33 18.92 -1.68
C TYR A 153 -11.97 19.27 -0.35
N TYR A 154 -11.54 20.37 0.24
CA TYR A 154 -12.23 20.94 1.39
C TYR A 154 -13.69 21.24 1.08
N THR A 155 -14.57 21.04 2.04
CA THR A 155 -15.94 21.56 1.96
C THR A 155 -15.99 22.98 2.50
N SER A 156 -16.85 23.81 1.95
CA SER A 156 -16.98 25.21 2.39
C SER A 156 -17.63 25.35 3.78
N THR A 157 -18.39 24.34 4.19
CA THR A 157 -19.09 24.27 5.47
C THR A 157 -18.96 22.86 6.05
N PRO A 158 -19.15 22.67 7.38
CA PRO A 158 -19.30 21.35 7.96
C PRO A 158 -20.45 20.57 7.31
N ILE A 159 -20.24 19.28 7.08
CA ILE A 159 -21.23 18.41 6.43
C ILE A 159 -21.32 17.06 7.15
N GLU A 160 -22.40 16.33 6.91
CA GLU A 160 -22.50 14.93 7.32
C GLU A 160 -21.53 14.05 6.50
N LEU A 161 -20.89 13.08 7.17
CA LEU A 161 -19.86 12.23 6.60
C LEU A 161 -20.39 10.96 5.90
N ASN A 162 -21.66 10.96 5.50
CA ASN A 162 -22.35 9.85 4.86
C ASN A 162 -22.28 9.84 3.33
N ASP A 163 -21.69 10.87 2.72
CA ASP A 163 -21.54 11.01 1.25
C ASP A 163 -20.15 11.55 0.92
N TYR A 164 -19.19 10.65 0.76
CA TYR A 164 -17.79 10.98 0.45
C TYR A 164 -17.61 11.67 -0.90
N SER A 165 -18.58 11.61 -1.83
CA SER A 165 -18.52 12.34 -3.11
C SER A 165 -18.49 13.86 -2.94
N LYS A 166 -18.78 14.37 -1.74
CA LYS A 166 -18.74 15.80 -1.43
C LYS A 166 -17.31 16.34 -1.30
N TRP A 167 -16.35 15.50 -0.93
CA TRP A 167 -14.94 15.89 -0.75
C TRP A 167 -13.95 15.05 -1.58
N TRP A 168 -14.38 13.97 -2.22
CA TRP A 168 -13.58 13.19 -3.16
C TRP A 168 -14.05 13.37 -4.58
N LYS A 169 -13.13 13.72 -5.50
CA LYS A 169 -13.45 13.89 -6.93
C LYS A 169 -12.36 13.26 -7.79
N PHE A 170 -12.77 12.52 -8.83
CA PHE A 170 -11.86 12.20 -9.92
C PHE A 170 -11.49 13.45 -10.66
N THR A 171 -10.21 13.78 -10.68
CA THR A 171 -9.72 15.03 -11.27
C THR A 171 -8.76 14.69 -12.41
N LYS A 172 -9.10 15.19 -13.61
CA LYS A 172 -8.31 14.99 -14.81
C LYS A 172 -6.91 15.59 -14.66
N GLY A 173 -5.89 14.84 -15.14
CA GLY A 173 -4.50 15.28 -15.12
C GLY A 173 -3.85 15.24 -13.74
N VAL A 174 -4.53 14.66 -12.73
CA VAL A 174 -3.94 14.37 -11.43
C VAL A 174 -3.23 13.02 -11.52
N ASN A 175 -1.96 12.99 -11.13
CA ASN A 175 -1.11 11.81 -11.04
C ASN A 175 0.06 12.09 -10.09
N TRP A 176 1.00 11.17 -9.96
CA TRP A 176 2.14 11.29 -9.07
C TRP A 176 3.08 12.49 -9.35
N LYS A 177 3.16 12.98 -10.62
CA LYS A 177 3.94 14.16 -11.03
C LYS A 177 3.23 15.47 -10.74
N THR A 178 1.90 15.45 -10.83
CA THR A 178 1.00 16.59 -10.66
C THR A 178 -0.05 16.30 -9.59
N PRO A 179 0.36 16.11 -8.31
CA PRO A 179 -0.50 15.53 -7.27
C PRO A 179 -1.69 16.39 -6.87
N TRP A 180 -1.68 17.68 -7.17
CA TRP A 180 -2.78 18.60 -6.91
C TRP A 180 -3.47 19.09 -8.20
N GLY A 181 -3.23 18.39 -9.32
CA GLY A 181 -3.78 18.70 -10.63
C GLY A 181 -2.83 19.45 -11.55
N PRO A 182 -3.29 19.76 -12.77
CA PRO A 182 -2.49 20.49 -13.76
C PRO A 182 -1.90 21.78 -13.19
N GLY A 183 -0.60 21.97 -13.36
CA GLY A 183 0.14 23.13 -12.83
C GLY A 183 0.78 22.89 -11.46
N SER A 184 0.45 21.82 -10.76
CA SER A 184 1.22 21.38 -9.59
C SER A 184 2.45 20.57 -10.00
N THR A 185 3.44 20.47 -9.09
CA THR A 185 4.68 19.73 -9.32
C THR A 185 5.18 19.06 -8.06
N ILE A 186 5.99 18.02 -8.21
CA ILE A 186 6.77 17.38 -7.15
C ILE A 186 8.18 17.96 -7.02
N GLU A 187 8.53 18.98 -7.78
CA GLU A 187 9.84 19.65 -7.70
C GLU A 187 10.10 20.16 -6.28
N GLY A 188 11.29 19.84 -5.74
CA GLY A 188 11.67 20.12 -4.35
C GLY A 188 10.95 19.26 -3.30
N LYS A 189 10.21 18.22 -3.71
CA LYS A 189 9.49 17.28 -2.82
C LYS A 189 10.02 15.85 -2.92
N ASP A 190 11.32 15.71 -3.12
CA ASP A 190 12.00 14.42 -3.29
C ASP A 190 11.76 13.45 -2.12
N ASN A 191 11.72 13.98 -0.90
CA ASN A 191 11.54 13.24 0.36
C ASN A 191 10.06 13.12 0.80
N PHE A 192 9.09 13.48 -0.04
CA PHE A 192 7.68 13.23 0.26
C PHE A 192 7.29 11.83 -0.25
N PRO A 193 6.32 11.16 0.38
CA PRO A 193 5.81 9.90 -0.13
C PRO A 193 5.23 10.11 -1.53
N VAL A 194 5.46 9.15 -2.42
CA VAL A 194 4.78 9.14 -3.72
C VAL A 194 3.31 8.80 -3.50
N VAL A 195 2.43 9.54 -4.18
CA VAL A 195 0.98 9.38 -4.08
C VAL A 195 0.34 9.22 -5.46
N HIS A 196 -0.97 8.99 -5.50
CA HIS A 196 -1.69 8.64 -6.73
C HIS A 196 -1.17 7.34 -7.36
N ILE A 197 -0.75 6.41 -6.52
CA ILE A 197 -0.24 5.10 -6.89
C ILE A 197 -1.34 4.06 -6.71
N SER A 198 -1.66 3.33 -7.78
CA SER A 198 -2.50 2.15 -7.72
C SER A 198 -1.72 0.94 -7.17
N TRP A 199 -2.43 -0.14 -6.81
CA TRP A 199 -1.78 -1.38 -6.41
C TRP A 199 -0.90 -1.97 -7.54
N TYR A 200 -1.34 -1.84 -8.78
CA TYR A 200 -0.56 -2.28 -9.95
C TYR A 200 0.72 -1.47 -10.12
N ASP A 201 0.67 -0.16 -9.92
CA ASP A 201 1.85 0.70 -9.99
C ASP A 201 2.87 0.32 -8.92
N ALA A 202 2.39 0.05 -7.69
CA ALA A 202 3.23 -0.40 -6.58
C ALA A 202 3.86 -1.78 -6.86
N GLN A 203 3.15 -2.71 -7.50
CA GLN A 203 3.67 -4.02 -7.90
C GLN A 203 4.77 -3.90 -8.95
N GLU A 204 4.60 -3.06 -9.97
CA GLU A 204 5.62 -2.85 -11.01
C GLU A 204 6.89 -2.19 -10.43
N TYR A 205 6.72 -1.24 -9.50
CA TYR A 205 7.86 -0.71 -8.74
C TYR A 205 8.58 -1.83 -7.94
N CYS A 206 7.83 -2.65 -7.22
CA CYS A 206 8.39 -3.76 -6.44
C CYS A 206 9.19 -4.72 -7.34
N LYS A 207 8.64 -5.09 -8.50
CA LYS A 207 9.29 -5.96 -9.48
C LYS A 207 10.60 -5.37 -10.00
N TRP A 208 10.61 -4.08 -10.36
CA TRP A 208 11.82 -3.39 -10.78
C TRP A 208 12.87 -3.35 -9.67
N ALA A 209 12.46 -3.08 -8.43
CA ALA A 209 13.34 -2.97 -7.26
C ALA A 209 13.84 -4.34 -6.75
N GLY A 210 13.35 -5.48 -7.26
CA GLY A 210 13.62 -6.81 -6.69
C GLY A 210 12.99 -7.04 -5.31
N LYS A 211 11.89 -6.36 -5.00
CA LYS A 211 11.18 -6.34 -3.72
C LYS A 211 9.73 -6.80 -3.89
N ARG A 212 8.95 -6.79 -2.81
CA ARG A 212 7.51 -7.05 -2.84
C ARG A 212 6.73 -6.11 -1.90
N LEU A 213 5.42 -6.04 -2.07
CA LEU A 213 4.56 -5.44 -1.05
C LEU A 213 4.51 -6.34 0.20
N PRO A 214 4.36 -5.76 1.40
CA PRO A 214 4.10 -6.53 2.60
C PRO A 214 2.75 -7.26 2.51
N THR A 215 2.63 -8.41 3.17
CA THR A 215 1.31 -8.96 3.48
C THR A 215 0.64 -8.08 4.55
N GLU A 216 -0.69 -8.13 4.64
CA GLU A 216 -1.43 -7.42 5.68
C GLU A 216 -0.94 -7.77 7.09
N ALA A 217 -0.61 -9.05 7.31
CA ALA A 217 -0.12 -9.54 8.59
C ALA A 217 1.32 -9.07 8.90
N GLU A 218 2.21 -9.05 7.92
CA GLU A 218 3.55 -8.47 8.06
C GLU A 218 3.47 -6.99 8.38
N TRP A 219 2.59 -6.27 7.68
CA TRP A 219 2.41 -4.83 7.90
C TRP A 219 1.92 -4.55 9.34
N GLU A 220 0.88 -5.26 9.83
CA GLU A 220 0.36 -5.06 11.19
C GLU A 220 1.39 -5.46 12.25
N TYR A 221 2.10 -6.58 12.07
CA TYR A 221 3.17 -7.00 12.97
C TYR A 221 4.26 -5.92 13.06
N ALA A 222 4.71 -5.41 11.94
CA ALA A 222 5.71 -4.35 11.87
C ALA A 222 5.21 -3.04 12.49
N SER A 223 3.94 -2.66 12.25
CA SER A 223 3.37 -1.43 12.78
C SER A 223 3.29 -1.42 14.31
N ARG A 224 3.08 -2.58 14.94
CA ARG A 224 3.07 -2.72 16.39
C ARG A 224 4.43 -2.47 17.04
N GLY A 225 5.54 -2.57 16.29
CA GLY A 225 6.88 -2.21 16.78
C GLY A 225 7.32 -2.96 18.03
N GLY A 226 6.87 -4.23 18.22
CA GLY A 226 7.13 -5.04 19.40
C GLY A 226 6.20 -4.76 20.60
N LEU A 227 5.23 -3.85 20.46
CA LEU A 227 4.25 -3.57 21.52
C LEU A 227 3.09 -4.59 21.48
N GLU A 228 2.84 -5.23 22.58
CA GLU A 228 1.64 -6.05 22.79
C GLU A 228 0.45 -5.16 23.19
N HIS A 229 -0.77 -5.56 22.81
CA HIS A 229 -2.02 -4.90 23.17
C HIS A 229 -2.05 -3.39 22.89
N SER A 230 -1.33 -2.94 21.84
CA SER A 230 -1.28 -1.53 21.43
C SER A 230 -2.32 -1.20 20.37
N ILE A 231 -3.04 -0.09 20.58
CA ILE A 231 -4.01 0.46 19.61
C ILE A 231 -3.26 1.13 18.45
N TYR A 232 -2.17 1.83 18.74
CA TYR A 232 -1.37 2.62 17.81
C TYR A 232 0.08 2.16 17.80
N SER A 233 0.82 2.53 16.78
CA SER A 233 2.25 2.24 16.65
C SER A 233 3.12 2.84 17.79
N TRP A 234 2.60 3.84 18.48
CA TRP A 234 3.22 4.50 19.65
C TRP A 234 2.64 4.05 21.00
N GLY A 235 1.76 3.03 21.05
CA GLY A 235 1.10 2.51 22.25
C GLY A 235 -0.38 2.90 22.34
N ASN A 236 -0.88 3.22 23.55
CA ASN A 236 -2.30 3.43 23.82
C ASN A 236 -2.70 4.88 24.10
N SER A 237 -1.75 5.81 24.07
CA SER A 237 -2.04 7.23 24.29
C SER A 237 -2.86 7.81 23.12
N PRO A 238 -4.01 8.45 23.38
CA PRO A 238 -4.84 9.03 22.34
C PRO A 238 -4.11 10.08 21.51
N LEU A 239 -4.39 10.12 20.20
CA LEU A 239 -3.74 11.02 19.25
C LEU A 239 -3.95 12.50 19.59
N ASN A 240 -5.16 12.89 20.02
CA ASN A 240 -5.51 14.26 20.41
C ASN A 240 -4.69 14.85 21.57
N LYS A 241 -3.91 14.03 22.25
CA LYS A 241 -2.97 14.49 23.30
C LYS A 241 -1.51 14.52 22.80
N ILE A 242 -1.25 14.06 21.58
CA ILE A 242 0.10 13.82 21.08
C ILE A 242 0.12 14.05 19.55
N SER A 243 -0.22 15.28 19.10
CA SER A 243 -0.20 15.69 17.70
C SER A 243 1.16 15.46 16.99
N SER A 244 2.23 15.31 17.76
CA SER A 244 3.59 15.06 17.27
C SER A 244 3.90 13.59 16.92
N LYS A 245 2.92 12.69 16.86
CA LYS A 245 3.16 11.25 16.64
C LYS A 245 2.91 10.78 15.22
N ALA A 246 2.02 11.44 14.48
CA ALA A 246 1.64 11.05 13.13
C ALA A 246 1.02 12.22 12.38
N ASN A 247 1.19 12.24 11.06
CA ASN A 247 0.50 13.18 10.18
C ASN A 247 -0.95 12.71 9.97
N THR A 248 -1.90 13.43 10.55
CA THR A 248 -3.34 13.11 10.49
C THR A 248 -4.16 14.40 10.44
N TRP A 249 -5.44 14.28 10.11
CA TRP A 249 -6.32 15.43 10.11
C TRP A 249 -6.56 15.93 11.54
N ASN A 250 -6.30 17.21 11.75
CA ASN A 250 -6.58 17.91 13.01
C ASN A 250 -7.74 18.88 12.83
N GLY A 251 -8.75 18.81 13.69
CA GLY A 251 -9.92 19.70 13.64
C GLY A 251 -11.15 19.11 12.95
N LEU A 252 -11.93 19.90 12.24
CA LEU A 252 -13.23 19.50 11.73
C LEU A 252 -13.15 18.95 10.30
N PHE A 253 -13.16 17.62 10.17
CA PHE A 253 -13.13 16.96 8.84
C PHE A 253 -14.49 17.05 8.14
N PRO A 254 -14.54 17.28 6.82
CA PRO A 254 -13.46 17.63 5.87
C PRO A 254 -13.40 19.15 5.58
N ASN A 255 -13.81 19.98 6.52
CA ASN A 255 -14.01 21.41 6.35
C ASN A 255 -12.79 22.25 6.78
N LYS A 256 -12.17 21.90 7.90
CA LYS A 256 -11.07 22.70 8.46
C LYS A 256 -10.03 21.81 9.12
N ASN A 257 -8.80 21.85 8.60
CA ASN A 257 -7.62 21.30 9.26
C ASN A 257 -6.97 22.40 10.13
N SER A 258 -6.78 22.15 11.43
CA SER A 258 -6.11 23.08 12.35
C SER A 258 -4.58 22.95 12.32
N MET A 259 -4.03 21.94 11.62
CA MET A 259 -2.59 21.71 11.43
C MET A 259 -1.80 21.63 12.74
N GLU A 260 -2.34 20.97 13.77
CA GLU A 260 -1.68 20.82 15.07
C GLU A 260 -0.41 19.95 14.98
N ASP A 261 -0.28 19.13 13.92
CA ASP A 261 0.88 18.36 13.56
C ASP A 261 1.86 19.12 12.65
N ASN A 262 1.60 20.37 12.31
CA ASN A 262 2.31 21.30 11.43
C ASN A 262 2.15 21.01 9.92
N PHE A 263 1.25 20.14 9.51
CA PHE A 263 1.02 19.82 8.09
C PHE A 263 -0.44 20.00 7.71
N GLU A 264 -0.66 20.70 6.60
CA GLU A 264 -1.98 20.78 6.00
C GLU A 264 -2.34 19.50 5.24
N PHE A 265 -1.33 18.91 4.61
CA PHE A 265 -1.42 17.75 3.75
C PHE A 265 -0.28 16.77 4.05
N LEU A 266 0.39 16.25 3.00
CA LEU A 266 1.52 15.34 3.11
C LEU A 266 2.69 15.95 3.88
N ALA A 267 3.33 15.14 4.72
CA ALA A 267 4.60 15.45 5.36
C ALA A 267 5.77 14.77 4.61
N PRO A 268 6.97 15.35 4.65
CA PRO A 268 8.17 14.60 4.26
C PRO A 268 8.31 13.34 5.11
N VAL A 269 8.81 12.26 4.51
CA VAL A 269 9.05 11.03 5.27
C VAL A 269 10.03 11.26 6.43
N LYS A 270 9.89 10.49 7.51
CA LYS A 270 10.72 10.57 8.75
C LYS A 270 10.54 11.87 9.54
N ASN A 271 9.41 12.54 9.36
CA ASN A 271 9.12 13.76 10.13
C ASN A 271 8.60 13.47 11.53
N PHE A 272 8.03 12.32 11.76
CA PHE A 272 7.50 11.86 13.05
C PHE A 272 8.39 10.78 13.68
N PRO A 273 8.34 10.58 15.01
CA PRO A 273 9.15 9.55 15.66
C PRO A 273 8.85 8.15 15.14
N PRO A 274 9.86 7.29 14.96
CA PRO A 274 9.67 5.91 14.54
C PRO A 274 9.02 5.07 15.67
N ASN A 275 8.44 3.92 15.28
CA ASN A 275 8.00 2.91 16.23
C ASN A 275 9.18 2.10 16.81
N GLY A 276 8.90 1.10 17.66
CA GLY A 276 9.92 0.29 18.32
C GLY A 276 10.80 -0.56 17.39
N TYR A 277 10.41 -0.76 16.13
CA TYR A 277 11.24 -1.41 15.11
C TYR A 277 11.99 -0.42 14.21
N GLY A 278 11.88 0.89 14.46
CA GLY A 278 12.56 1.91 13.66
C GLY A 278 11.80 2.31 12.39
N LEU A 279 10.51 1.97 12.27
CA LEU A 279 9.66 2.34 11.13
C LEU A 279 9.04 3.71 11.35
N TYR A 280 9.25 4.61 10.40
CA TYR A 280 8.69 5.94 10.36
C TYR A 280 7.36 5.95 9.61
N ASP A 281 6.49 6.90 9.94
CA ASP A 281 5.24 7.21 9.24
C ASP A 281 4.31 6.00 9.03
N ILE A 282 4.50 4.93 9.83
CA ILE A 282 3.70 3.70 9.78
C ILE A 282 2.24 3.95 10.24
N SER A 283 1.96 5.11 10.78
CA SER A 283 0.62 5.59 11.11
C SER A 283 0.47 7.01 10.59
N GLY A 284 -0.55 7.28 9.82
CA GLY A 284 -0.81 8.58 9.19
C GLY A 284 -0.09 8.73 7.85
N ASN A 285 0.13 9.95 7.41
CA ASN A 285 0.73 10.39 6.16
C ASN A 285 0.04 9.83 4.91
N VAL A 286 0.31 8.59 4.50
CA VAL A 286 -0.41 7.93 3.39
C VAL A 286 -0.85 6.52 3.74
N TRP A 287 -1.99 6.09 3.21
CA TRP A 287 -2.38 4.69 3.20
C TRP A 287 -1.39 3.87 2.38
N GLU A 288 -1.02 2.71 2.89
CA GLU A 288 -0.03 1.83 2.28
C GLU A 288 -0.66 0.55 1.75
N TRP A 289 -0.39 0.26 0.47
CA TRP A 289 -0.84 -0.97 -0.17
C TRP A 289 -0.19 -2.21 0.43
N CYS A 290 -1.03 -3.23 0.69
CA CYS A 290 -0.59 -4.59 1.01
C CYS A 290 -0.82 -5.52 -0.19
N SER A 291 -0.15 -6.68 -0.20
CA SER A 291 -0.29 -7.69 -1.26
C SER A 291 -1.66 -8.36 -1.27
N ASP A 292 -2.33 -8.42 -0.13
CA ASP A 292 -3.51 -9.23 0.15
C ASP A 292 -4.77 -8.74 -0.57
N TRP A 293 -5.57 -9.68 -1.05
CA TRP A 293 -6.96 -9.42 -1.31
C TRP A 293 -7.70 -9.13 -0.02
N TYR A 294 -8.65 -8.23 -0.05
CA TYR A 294 -9.51 -7.98 1.09
C TYR A 294 -10.64 -9.00 1.15
N ASP A 295 -10.80 -9.68 2.30
CA ASP A 295 -11.98 -10.46 2.62
C ASP A 295 -12.46 -10.08 4.03
N TYR A 296 -13.74 -9.65 4.11
CA TYR A 296 -14.41 -9.27 5.34
C TYR A 296 -14.40 -10.38 6.40
N ASN A 297 -14.40 -11.65 5.98
CA ASN A 297 -14.48 -12.80 6.88
C ASN A 297 -13.13 -13.48 7.12
N TYR A 298 -12.03 -12.97 6.54
CA TYR A 298 -10.76 -13.69 6.54
C TYR A 298 -10.25 -14.03 7.94
N TYR A 299 -10.37 -13.11 8.90
CA TYR A 299 -9.91 -13.32 10.28
C TYR A 299 -10.66 -14.45 11.00
N LYS A 300 -11.92 -14.70 10.65
CA LYS A 300 -12.73 -15.78 11.23
C LYS A 300 -12.15 -17.17 10.96
N LEU A 301 -11.37 -17.31 9.88
CA LEU A 301 -10.72 -18.58 9.55
C LEU A 301 -9.69 -18.99 10.61
N PHE A 302 -9.17 -18.04 11.38
CA PHE A 302 -8.09 -18.24 12.35
C PHE A 302 -8.52 -18.08 13.81
N GLU A 303 -9.82 -18.00 14.09
CA GLU A 303 -10.34 -17.76 15.45
C GLU A 303 -9.79 -18.73 16.50
N ASN A 304 -9.55 -20.00 16.13
CA ASN A 304 -9.07 -21.04 17.03
C ASN A 304 -7.79 -21.73 16.53
N GLN A 305 -7.06 -21.10 15.62
CA GLN A 305 -5.83 -21.68 15.05
C GLN A 305 -4.78 -20.61 14.79
N LEU A 306 -3.53 -21.04 14.75
CA LEU A 306 -2.40 -20.18 14.40
C LEU A 306 -2.38 -19.95 12.87
N ALA A 307 -2.39 -18.71 12.46
CA ALA A 307 -2.07 -18.34 11.08
C ALA A 307 -0.55 -18.27 10.90
N ASP A 308 0.04 -19.16 10.13
CA ASP A 308 1.49 -19.20 9.89
C ASP A 308 1.82 -18.49 8.57
N ASN A 309 2.46 -17.32 8.65
CA ASN A 309 2.84 -16.47 7.52
C ASN A 309 1.70 -16.29 6.49
N PRO A 310 0.52 -15.80 6.90
CA PRO A 310 -0.63 -15.70 6.02
C PRO A 310 -0.37 -14.71 4.88
N THR A 311 -0.74 -15.09 3.66
CA THR A 311 -0.59 -14.29 2.43
C THR A 311 -1.90 -13.70 1.92
N GLY A 312 -2.91 -13.68 2.78
CA GLY A 312 -4.25 -13.22 2.44
C GLY A 312 -5.13 -14.28 1.77
N PRO A 313 -6.40 -13.96 1.55
CA PRO A 313 -7.35 -14.86 0.88
C PRO A 313 -7.06 -14.98 -0.61
N ILE A 314 -7.49 -16.08 -1.24
CA ILE A 314 -7.32 -16.33 -2.68
C ILE A 314 -8.14 -15.34 -3.52
N LYS A 315 -9.27 -14.85 -3.00
CA LYS A 315 -10.17 -13.92 -3.67
C LYS A 315 -10.71 -12.87 -2.70
N SER A 316 -11.09 -11.72 -3.24
CA SER A 316 -11.71 -10.64 -2.48
C SER A 316 -13.16 -10.94 -2.16
N PHE A 317 -13.61 -10.50 -0.97
CA PHE A 317 -15.01 -10.43 -0.60
C PHE A 317 -15.29 -9.23 0.32
N ASP A 318 -16.16 -8.32 -0.16
CA ASP A 318 -16.73 -7.23 0.63
C ASP A 318 -18.26 -7.34 0.58
N PRO A 319 -18.98 -7.56 1.71
CA PRO A 319 -20.43 -7.69 1.71
C PRO A 319 -21.16 -6.43 1.24
N ASN A 320 -20.56 -5.27 1.35
CA ASN A 320 -21.12 -4.00 0.88
C ASN A 320 -20.99 -3.80 -0.63
N GLU A 321 -19.96 -4.41 -1.24
CA GLU A 321 -19.66 -4.32 -2.68
C GLU A 321 -19.16 -5.68 -3.21
N PRO A 322 -20.03 -6.72 -3.21
CA PRO A 322 -19.62 -8.12 -3.43
C PRO A 322 -19.11 -8.42 -4.84
N TYR A 323 -19.33 -7.51 -5.79
CA TYR A 323 -18.87 -7.64 -7.17
C TYR A 323 -17.54 -6.96 -7.44
N LEU A 324 -16.98 -6.23 -6.44
CA LEU A 324 -15.73 -5.48 -6.58
C LEU A 324 -14.59 -6.20 -5.85
N ALA A 325 -13.59 -6.61 -6.62
CA ALA A 325 -12.37 -7.15 -6.04
C ALA A 325 -11.52 -6.02 -5.45
N LYS A 326 -11.14 -6.13 -4.18
CA LYS A 326 -10.42 -5.09 -3.45
C LYS A 326 -9.13 -5.62 -2.84
N LYS A 327 -8.13 -4.76 -2.78
CA LYS A 327 -6.87 -4.97 -2.07
C LYS A 327 -6.90 -4.24 -0.72
N VAL A 328 -6.11 -4.75 0.22
CA VAL A 328 -5.96 -4.16 1.55
C VAL A 328 -5.01 -2.97 1.50
N MET A 329 -5.33 -1.94 2.27
CA MET A 329 -4.43 -0.83 2.62
C MET A 329 -4.41 -0.63 4.13
N ARG A 330 -3.28 -0.17 4.66
CA ARG A 330 -3.07 -0.01 6.10
C ARG A 330 -2.46 1.37 6.42
N GLY A 331 -2.46 1.75 7.71
CA GLY A 331 -1.73 2.88 8.26
C GLY A 331 -2.49 4.19 8.40
N GLY A 332 -3.53 4.40 7.63
CA GLY A 332 -4.21 5.70 7.61
C GLY A 332 -3.46 6.74 6.78
N SER A 333 -3.93 7.97 6.82
CA SER A 333 -3.33 9.06 6.06
C SER A 333 -3.52 10.41 6.76
N PHE A 334 -2.93 11.46 6.19
CA PHE A 334 -3.12 12.84 6.62
C PHE A 334 -4.60 13.30 6.62
N LEU A 335 -5.49 12.56 5.98
CA LEU A 335 -6.94 12.81 5.97
C LEU A 335 -7.71 12.01 7.03
N CYS A 336 -7.03 11.18 7.83
CA CYS A 336 -7.69 10.35 8.82
C CYS A 336 -7.97 11.12 10.12
N HIS A 337 -9.26 11.13 10.50
CA HIS A 337 -9.76 11.69 11.74
C HIS A 337 -10.68 10.69 12.44
N GLU A 338 -10.77 10.72 13.77
CA GLU A 338 -11.58 9.74 14.53
C GLU A 338 -13.06 9.74 14.14
N SER A 339 -13.60 10.87 13.68
CA SER A 339 -14.99 10.98 13.22
C SER A 339 -15.23 10.36 11.84
N TYR A 340 -14.17 10.05 11.08
CA TYR A 340 -14.28 9.58 9.69
C TYR A 340 -13.70 8.18 9.49
N CYS A 341 -12.42 7.94 9.80
CA CYS A 341 -11.80 6.66 9.50
C CYS A 341 -10.94 6.04 10.59
N SER A 342 -10.33 6.81 11.51
CA SER A 342 -9.36 6.30 12.54
C SER A 342 -8.29 5.36 11.97
N GLY A 343 -7.86 5.59 10.72
CA GLY A 343 -7.01 4.68 9.95
C GLY A 343 -5.63 4.43 10.55
N TYR A 344 -5.17 5.33 11.40
CA TYR A 344 -3.90 5.30 12.12
C TYR A 344 -3.85 4.26 13.28
N ARG A 345 -4.93 3.45 13.48
CA ARG A 345 -4.90 2.29 14.40
C ARG A 345 -4.18 1.11 13.74
N ASN A 346 -3.37 0.38 14.51
CA ASN A 346 -2.63 -0.79 14.00
C ASN A 346 -3.54 -1.81 13.30
N SER A 347 -4.73 -2.05 13.82
CA SER A 347 -5.66 -3.08 13.33
C SER A 347 -6.58 -2.62 12.20
N MET A 348 -6.68 -1.29 11.94
CA MET A 348 -7.65 -0.78 10.98
C MET A 348 -7.33 -1.21 9.55
N ARG A 349 -8.35 -1.74 8.87
CA ARG A 349 -8.27 -2.29 7.51
C ARG A 349 -9.01 -1.36 6.53
N MET A 350 -8.28 -0.73 5.63
CA MET A 350 -8.85 -0.04 4.46
C MET A 350 -8.87 -1.00 3.27
N LYS A 351 -9.79 -0.77 2.34
CA LYS A 351 -9.93 -1.58 1.12
C LYS A 351 -10.40 -0.71 -0.03
N THR A 352 -9.79 -0.92 -1.18
CA THR A 352 -10.23 -0.32 -2.45
C THR A 352 -9.79 -1.19 -3.62
N THR A 353 -10.32 -0.92 -4.83
CA THR A 353 -9.95 -1.67 -6.01
C THR A 353 -8.50 -1.45 -6.41
N PRO A 354 -7.81 -2.46 -6.96
CA PRO A 354 -6.37 -2.39 -7.24
C PRO A 354 -5.97 -1.33 -8.27
N ASP A 355 -6.91 -0.85 -9.06
CA ASP A 355 -6.74 0.20 -10.06
C ASP A 355 -7.02 1.61 -9.50
N THR A 356 -7.51 1.73 -8.28
CA THR A 356 -7.75 3.03 -7.63
C THR A 356 -6.42 3.70 -7.28
N SER A 357 -6.29 4.97 -7.65
CA SER A 357 -5.23 5.87 -7.23
C SER A 357 -5.82 7.09 -6.53
N SER A 358 -5.12 7.64 -5.52
CA SER A 358 -5.60 8.81 -4.77
C SER A 358 -4.46 9.58 -4.13
N ILE A 359 -4.74 10.85 -3.76
CA ILE A 359 -3.77 11.76 -3.11
C ILE A 359 -3.24 11.24 -1.78
N HIS A 360 -3.86 10.27 -1.17
CA HIS A 360 -3.48 9.71 0.12
C HIS A 360 -3.06 8.23 0.07
N ALA A 361 -2.80 7.69 -1.12
CA ALA A 361 -2.42 6.30 -1.35
C ALA A 361 -0.98 6.20 -1.87
N GLY A 362 -0.14 5.55 -1.10
CA GLY A 362 1.26 5.22 -1.36
C GLY A 362 1.56 3.78 -0.96
N PHE A 363 2.82 3.46 -0.69
CA PHE A 363 3.25 2.12 -0.29
C PHE A 363 4.66 2.13 0.29
N ARG A 364 5.01 1.05 1.00
CA ARG A 364 6.40 0.66 1.32
C ARG A 364 6.66 -0.76 0.88
N THR A 365 7.92 -1.17 0.79
CA THR A 365 8.29 -2.47 0.26
C THR A 365 9.00 -3.34 1.30
N VAL A 366 9.00 -4.65 1.04
CA VAL A 366 9.67 -5.65 1.87
C VAL A 366 10.51 -6.61 1.04
N VAL A 367 11.46 -7.27 1.71
CA VAL A 367 12.30 -8.34 1.17
C VAL A 367 12.33 -9.48 2.20
N ASP A 368 12.23 -10.71 1.76
CA ASP A 368 12.35 -11.87 2.65
C ASP A 368 13.75 -11.93 3.26
N ALA A 369 13.84 -12.14 4.56
CA ALA A 369 15.13 -12.43 5.18
C ALA A 369 15.51 -13.88 4.86
N MET A 370 16.73 -14.06 4.39
CA MET A 370 17.31 -15.40 4.11
C MET A 370 17.64 -16.14 5.39
#